data_03a7db63b67f34beec06047ca95ef841
#
_entry.id   03a7db63b67f34beec06047ca95ef841
#
_cell.length_a   1.000
_cell.length_b   1.000
_cell.length_c   1.000
_cell.angle_alpha   90.00
_cell.angle_beta   90.00
_cell.angle_gamma   90.00
#
_symmetry.space_group_name_H-M   'P 1'
#
loop_
_entity.id
_entity.type
_entity.pdbx_description
1 polymer ?
#
loop_
_entity_poly.entity_id
_entity_poly.type
_entity_poly.pdbx_seq_one_letter_code
_entity_poly.pdbx_strand_id
1 'polypeptide(L)'
;MPGEAGYYVGITGWLPIGQSWVDKGHLAAFTDPSKLQLAGKSKGAFGAEIGVAAGLHNSVRVSFFQSKLSGTTTAPNELVVFTQTYNAGDLLSTDTKLSDYKISYEYLTWPYPVESRHFRLKTLYQVQYISMKGSFDAPIRSATPDSAGNFTSYTATGSKDFVTPALGLGVHEYATRNFRFEANVSGFMLPHSWQLLDSDATIAYRAGRLELRAGAKAFLFRTSPKTDYFYRGTVGGAFVGLRWYSD
;
A
#
# COMPACT_ATOMS: atom_id res chain seq x y z
N MET A 1 31.23 1.56 2.45
CA MET A 1 30.42 1.72 3.66
C MET A 1 29.77 0.39 3.97
N PRO A 2 29.49 0.05 5.23
CA PRO A 2 28.76 -1.17 5.53
C PRO A 2 27.40 -1.18 4.80
N GLY A 3 27.04 -2.33 4.17
CA GLY A 3 25.79 -2.50 3.43
C GLY A 3 25.83 -2.12 1.95
N GLU A 4 26.99 -1.89 1.38
CA GLU A 4 27.17 -1.65 -0.06
C GLU A 4 27.52 -2.91 -0.84
N ALA A 5 27.91 -3.97 -0.15
CA ALA A 5 28.15 -5.29 -0.70
C ALA A 5 27.29 -6.31 0.06
N GLY A 6 26.86 -7.35 -0.63
CA GLY A 6 26.06 -8.40 -0.02
C GLY A 6 24.57 -8.18 -0.08
N TYR A 7 23.86 -8.76 0.86
CA TYR A 7 22.40 -8.68 0.93
C TYR A 7 21.92 -8.29 2.32
N TYR A 8 20.68 -7.85 2.38
CA TYR A 8 19.97 -7.63 3.65
C TYR A 8 18.58 -8.21 3.59
N VAL A 9 18.07 -8.54 4.76
CA VAL A 9 16.66 -8.88 4.96
C VAL A 9 16.08 -7.98 6.03
N GLY A 10 14.83 -7.58 5.88
CA GLY A 10 14.17 -6.66 6.79
C GLY A 10 12.72 -6.98 7.03
N ILE A 11 12.24 -6.58 8.18
CA ILE A 11 10.83 -6.62 8.57
C ILE A 11 10.39 -5.26 9.06
N THR A 12 9.13 -4.93 8.85
CA THR A 12 8.58 -3.62 9.20
C THR A 12 7.19 -3.78 9.78
N GLY A 13 6.95 -3.18 10.93
CA GLY A 13 5.61 -2.96 11.47
C GLY A 13 5.17 -1.54 11.17
N TRP A 14 4.00 -1.37 10.57
CA TRP A 14 3.46 -0.09 10.21
C TRP A 14 2.16 0.17 10.97
N LEU A 15 2.05 1.35 11.57
CA LEU A 15 0.87 1.84 12.25
C LEU A 15 0.19 2.89 11.36
N PRO A 16 -0.77 2.50 10.55
CA PRO A 16 -1.51 3.46 9.73
C PRO A 16 -2.31 4.40 10.63
N ILE A 17 -2.03 5.70 10.52
CA ILE A 17 -2.73 6.75 11.27
C ILE A 17 -3.92 7.26 10.47
N GLY A 18 -3.82 7.22 9.14
CA GLY A 18 -4.90 7.60 8.23
C GLY A 18 -5.11 6.53 7.17
N GLN A 19 -6.30 5.97 7.12
CA GLN A 19 -6.74 5.13 6.01
C GLN A 19 -8.06 5.67 5.49
N SER A 20 -8.11 5.88 4.19
CA SER A 20 -9.32 6.26 3.48
C SER A 20 -9.43 5.37 2.25
N TRP A 21 -10.47 4.58 2.21
CA TRP A 21 -10.73 3.70 1.09
C TRP A 21 -12.12 3.98 0.56
N VAL A 22 -12.23 4.04 -0.74
CA VAL A 22 -13.50 4.22 -1.45
C VAL A 22 -13.63 3.08 -2.43
N ASP A 23 -14.74 2.40 -2.35
CA ASP A 23 -15.17 1.41 -3.33
C ASP A 23 -16.35 1.95 -4.13
N LYS A 24 -16.50 1.47 -5.33
CA LYS A 24 -17.57 1.79 -6.25
C LYS A 24 -17.94 0.53 -7.01
N GLY A 25 -19.21 0.22 -6.98
CA GLY A 25 -19.75 -0.95 -7.66
C GLY A 25 -19.71 -0.87 -9.18
N HIS A 26 -20.39 -1.81 -9.79
CA HIS A 26 -20.46 -1.99 -11.23
C HIS A 26 -21.04 -0.75 -11.94
N LEU A 27 -20.40 -0.31 -13.03
CA LEU A 27 -20.84 0.74 -13.97
C LEU A 27 -21.19 2.11 -13.37
N ALA A 28 -20.91 2.36 -12.11
CA ALA A 28 -21.23 3.64 -11.52
C ALA A 28 -20.37 4.79 -12.09
N ALA A 29 -20.95 5.93 -12.46
CA ALA A 29 -20.22 7.09 -12.96
C ALA A 29 -19.28 7.68 -11.89
N PHE A 30 -18.23 8.41 -12.28
CA PHE A 30 -17.24 8.96 -11.35
C PHE A 30 -17.84 9.88 -10.28
N THR A 31 -18.96 10.53 -10.60
CA THR A 31 -19.72 11.42 -9.71
C THR A 31 -20.87 10.72 -9.00
N ASP A 32 -20.99 9.41 -9.18
CA ASP A 32 -22.10 8.63 -8.70
C ASP A 32 -22.18 8.61 -7.17
N PRO A 33 -23.33 8.85 -6.57
CA PRO A 33 -23.58 8.71 -5.14
C PRO A 33 -23.44 7.27 -4.62
N SER A 34 -23.36 6.26 -5.49
CA SER A 34 -23.12 4.86 -5.13
C SER A 34 -21.71 4.56 -4.59
N LYS A 35 -20.84 5.56 -4.44
CA LYS A 35 -19.54 5.39 -3.81
C LYS A 35 -19.70 5.07 -2.33
N LEU A 36 -19.19 3.91 -1.95
CA LEU A 36 -19.11 3.51 -0.57
C LEU A 36 -17.78 3.96 0.04
N GLN A 37 -17.84 4.84 1.01
CA GLN A 37 -16.66 5.16 1.81
C GLN A 37 -16.51 4.09 2.87
N LEU A 38 -15.45 3.29 2.75
CA LEU A 38 -15.13 2.26 3.72
C LEU A 38 -14.64 2.92 4.99
N ALA A 39 -15.48 2.96 6.01
CA ALA A 39 -15.10 3.40 7.35
C ALA A 39 -14.57 2.20 8.12
N GLY A 40 -13.50 2.39 8.87
CA GLY A 40 -13.00 1.31 9.71
C GLY A 40 -11.74 1.67 10.46
N LYS A 41 -11.39 0.79 11.40
CA LYS A 41 -10.13 0.88 12.14
C LYS A 41 -9.06 0.09 11.39
N SER A 42 -7.94 0.71 11.15
CA SER A 42 -6.75 0.01 10.69
C SER A 42 -6.27 -0.98 11.75
N LYS A 43 -6.03 -2.21 11.33
CA LYS A 43 -5.48 -3.27 12.21
C LYS A 43 -3.95 -3.33 12.18
N GLY A 44 -3.29 -2.27 11.79
CA GLY A 44 -1.86 -2.26 11.54
C GLY A 44 -1.50 -2.87 10.18
N ALA A 45 -0.29 -2.66 9.77
CA ALA A 45 0.25 -3.27 8.57
C ALA A 45 1.63 -3.85 8.88
N PHE A 46 2.01 -4.88 8.18
CA PHE A 46 3.35 -5.41 8.26
C PHE A 46 3.98 -5.50 6.87
N GLY A 47 5.30 -5.45 6.83
CA GLY A 47 6.08 -5.57 5.62
C GLY A 47 7.33 -6.38 5.83
N ALA A 48 7.86 -6.88 4.73
CA ALA A 48 9.15 -7.54 4.66
C ALA A 48 9.88 -7.08 3.42
N GLU A 49 11.19 -7.13 3.45
CA GLU A 49 12.03 -6.77 2.32
C GLU A 49 13.31 -7.60 2.29
N ILE A 50 13.79 -7.82 1.09
CA ILE A 50 15.12 -8.33 0.82
C ILE A 50 15.79 -7.45 -0.22
N GLY A 51 17.04 -7.10 -0.01
CA GLY A 51 17.82 -6.32 -0.96
C GLY A 51 19.18 -6.93 -1.21
N VAL A 52 19.63 -6.79 -2.43
CA VAL A 52 20.95 -7.26 -2.89
C VAL A 52 21.67 -6.10 -3.56
N ALA A 53 22.86 -5.79 -3.11
CA ALA A 53 23.73 -4.82 -3.77
C ALA A 53 24.48 -5.51 -4.93
N ALA A 54 24.38 -4.92 -6.11
CA ALA A 54 25.09 -5.36 -7.32
C ALA A 54 26.19 -4.34 -7.67
N GLY A 55 27.19 -4.24 -6.79
CA GLY A 55 28.25 -3.23 -6.85
C GLY A 55 27.85 -1.89 -6.21
N LEU A 56 28.64 -0.84 -6.48
CA LEU A 56 28.46 0.47 -5.83
C LEU A 56 27.27 1.28 -6.38
N HIS A 57 26.83 0.97 -7.60
CA HIS A 57 25.86 1.78 -8.32
C HIS A 57 24.47 1.15 -8.38
N ASN A 58 24.39 -0.16 -8.24
CA ASN A 58 23.19 -0.91 -8.52
C ASN A 58 22.73 -1.68 -7.29
N SER A 59 21.43 -1.71 -7.05
CA SER A 59 20.84 -2.62 -6.09
C SER A 59 19.46 -3.07 -6.54
N VAL A 60 19.07 -4.27 -6.15
CA VAL A 60 17.75 -4.81 -6.37
C VAL A 60 17.10 -5.04 -5.01
N ARG A 61 15.87 -4.60 -4.86
CA ARG A 61 15.07 -4.81 -3.66
C ARG A 61 13.74 -5.41 -4.02
N VAL A 62 13.38 -6.47 -3.33
CA VAL A 62 12.03 -7.03 -3.33
C VAL A 62 11.39 -6.69 -1.99
N SER A 63 10.22 -6.14 -2.02
CA SER A 63 9.49 -5.77 -0.80
C SER A 63 8.02 -6.16 -0.90
N PHE A 64 7.44 -6.39 0.25
CA PHE A 64 6.05 -6.72 0.44
C PHE A 64 5.49 -5.90 1.59
N PHE A 65 4.26 -5.43 1.46
CA PHE A 65 3.49 -5.02 2.62
C PHE A 65 2.03 -5.44 2.51
N GLN A 66 1.38 -5.56 3.66
CA GLN A 66 -0.03 -5.87 3.76
C GLN A 66 -0.69 -4.99 4.81
N SER A 67 -1.83 -4.40 4.44
CA SER A 67 -2.69 -3.61 5.33
C SER A 67 -4.11 -4.16 5.30
N LYS A 68 -4.78 -4.11 6.44
CA LYS A 68 -6.18 -4.53 6.60
C LYS A 68 -7.00 -3.38 7.18
N LEU A 69 -8.19 -3.21 6.66
CA LEU A 69 -9.20 -2.28 7.17
C LEU A 69 -10.48 -3.07 7.43
N SER A 70 -11.01 -2.97 8.64
CA SER A 70 -12.30 -3.58 8.99
C SER A 70 -13.17 -2.57 9.70
N GLY A 71 -14.44 -2.54 9.37
CA GLY A 71 -15.38 -1.62 10.00
C GLY A 71 -16.80 -1.84 9.53
N THR A 72 -17.69 -0.99 10.03
CA THR A 72 -19.09 -0.95 9.61
C THR A 72 -19.38 0.37 8.95
N THR A 73 -20.18 0.33 7.91
CA THR A 73 -20.67 1.52 7.19
C THR A 73 -22.12 1.30 6.78
N THR A 74 -22.84 2.37 6.51
CA THR A 74 -24.22 2.28 6.01
C THR A 74 -24.22 2.59 4.53
N ALA A 75 -24.91 1.78 3.73
CA ALA A 75 -25.09 2.05 2.31
C ALA A 75 -25.85 3.37 2.11
N PRO A 76 -25.23 4.39 1.50
CA PRO A 76 -25.88 5.70 1.34
C PRO A 76 -27.03 5.66 0.33
N ASN A 77 -26.94 4.77 -0.64
CA ASN A 77 -27.93 4.54 -1.70
C ASN A 77 -27.93 3.05 -2.06
N GLU A 78 -28.83 2.64 -2.92
CA GLU A 78 -28.73 1.33 -3.55
C GLU A 78 -27.37 1.21 -4.26
N LEU A 79 -26.66 0.14 -3.96
CA LEU A 79 -25.35 -0.09 -4.56
C LEU A 79 -25.16 -1.57 -4.90
N VAL A 80 -24.51 -1.82 -6.02
CA VAL A 80 -24.13 -3.17 -6.45
C VAL A 80 -22.64 -3.36 -6.25
N VAL A 81 -22.27 -4.27 -5.37
CA VAL A 81 -20.87 -4.63 -5.09
C VAL A 81 -20.68 -6.13 -5.30
N PHE A 82 -19.72 -6.50 -6.12
CA PHE A 82 -19.42 -7.90 -6.45
C PHE A 82 -20.65 -8.73 -6.80
N THR A 83 -21.50 -8.21 -7.68
CA THR A 83 -22.74 -8.84 -8.13
C THR A 83 -23.90 -8.90 -7.12
N GLN A 84 -23.71 -8.43 -5.89
CA GLN A 84 -24.75 -8.32 -4.88
C GLN A 84 -25.28 -6.90 -4.80
N THR A 85 -26.61 -6.79 -4.68
CA THR A 85 -27.29 -5.50 -4.50
C THR A 85 -27.57 -5.27 -3.03
N TYR A 86 -27.15 -4.12 -2.53
CA TYR A 86 -27.45 -3.61 -1.20
C TYR A 86 -28.38 -2.41 -1.31
N ASN A 87 -29.35 -2.32 -0.42
CA ASN A 87 -30.31 -1.22 -0.41
C ASN A 87 -29.77 -0.03 0.38
N ALA A 88 -30.28 1.15 0.09
CA ALA A 88 -30.04 2.32 0.91
C ALA A 88 -30.43 2.05 2.38
N GLY A 89 -29.55 2.37 3.30
CA GLY A 89 -29.74 2.14 4.74
C GLY A 89 -29.23 0.79 5.26
N ASP A 90 -28.83 -0.15 4.39
CA ASP A 90 -28.25 -1.42 4.84
C ASP A 90 -26.96 -1.18 5.63
N LEU A 91 -26.84 -1.80 6.80
CA LEU A 91 -25.62 -1.80 7.59
C LEU A 91 -24.67 -2.85 7.03
N LEU A 92 -23.52 -2.39 6.55
CA LEU A 92 -22.52 -3.23 5.92
C LEU A 92 -21.33 -3.41 6.87
N SER A 93 -20.99 -4.64 7.19
CA SER A 93 -19.68 -5.01 7.75
C SER A 93 -18.70 -5.19 6.60
N THR A 94 -17.58 -4.48 6.65
CA THR A 94 -16.60 -4.47 5.56
C THR A 94 -15.25 -4.93 6.07
N ASP A 95 -14.66 -5.90 5.39
CA ASP A 95 -13.28 -6.32 5.57
C ASP A 95 -12.53 -6.16 4.26
N THR A 96 -11.50 -5.31 4.29
CA THR A 96 -10.70 -5.05 3.10
C THR A 96 -9.22 -5.27 3.38
N LYS A 97 -8.56 -5.97 2.48
CA LYS A 97 -7.15 -6.31 2.54
C LYS A 97 -6.44 -5.76 1.31
N LEU A 98 -5.39 -4.98 1.53
CA LEU A 98 -4.46 -4.51 0.51
C LEU A 98 -3.14 -5.24 0.69
N SER A 99 -2.61 -5.81 -0.38
CA SER A 99 -1.27 -6.37 -0.44
C SER A 99 -0.52 -5.76 -1.61
N ASP A 100 0.72 -5.35 -1.37
CA ASP A 100 1.62 -4.80 -2.38
C ASP A 100 2.91 -5.61 -2.40
N TYR A 101 3.29 -6.09 -3.57
CA TYR A 101 4.54 -6.77 -3.86
C TYR A 101 5.31 -5.92 -4.86
N LYS A 102 6.50 -5.51 -4.50
CA LYS A 102 7.29 -4.58 -5.29
C LYS A 102 8.68 -5.10 -5.55
N ILE A 103 9.08 -5.08 -6.81
CA ILE A 103 10.46 -5.28 -7.24
C ILE A 103 10.99 -3.91 -7.65
N SER A 104 12.13 -3.53 -7.09
CA SER A 104 12.76 -2.23 -7.30
C SER A 104 14.20 -2.43 -7.73
N TYR A 105 14.54 -1.89 -8.89
CA TYR A 105 15.93 -1.69 -9.29
C TYR A 105 16.31 -0.26 -8.96
N GLU A 106 17.38 -0.09 -8.18
CA GLU A 106 17.86 1.19 -7.68
C GLU A 106 19.21 1.50 -8.31
N TYR A 107 19.28 2.59 -9.05
CA TYR A 107 20.48 3.06 -9.71
C TYR A 107 20.99 4.33 -9.05
N LEU A 108 22.27 4.33 -8.64
CA LEU A 108 22.91 5.53 -8.08
C LEU A 108 23.11 6.57 -9.21
N THR A 109 22.33 7.63 -9.18
CA THR A 109 22.31 8.67 -10.20
C THR A 109 23.36 9.75 -9.90
N TRP A 110 23.54 10.08 -8.62
CA TRP A 110 24.50 11.08 -8.20
C TRP A 110 24.98 10.77 -6.76
N PRO A 111 26.25 11.01 -6.41
CA PRO A 111 27.35 11.51 -7.23
C PRO A 111 27.91 10.45 -8.19
N TYR A 112 28.40 10.89 -9.33
CA TYR A 112 29.08 10.05 -10.30
C TYR A 112 30.35 10.73 -10.80
N PRO A 113 31.56 10.09 -10.69
CA PRO A 113 31.83 8.85 -9.96
C PRO A 113 31.57 8.97 -8.45
N VAL A 114 31.53 7.85 -7.73
CA VAL A 114 31.18 7.81 -6.30
C VAL A 114 32.30 8.41 -5.44
N GLU A 115 32.37 9.72 -5.40
CA GLU A 115 33.37 10.44 -4.59
C GLU A 115 32.82 10.80 -3.21
N SER A 116 31.53 11.20 -3.13
CA SER A 116 30.88 11.50 -1.86
C SER A 116 30.11 10.29 -1.33
N ARG A 117 30.37 9.96 -0.07
CA ARG A 117 29.67 8.87 0.63
C ARG A 117 28.53 9.38 1.53
N HIS A 118 28.41 10.70 1.68
CA HIS A 118 27.44 11.29 2.59
C HIS A 118 26.06 11.40 1.94
N PHE A 119 25.98 11.97 0.77
CA PHE A 119 24.73 12.17 0.07
C PHE A 119 24.65 11.34 -1.21
N ARG A 120 23.51 10.69 -1.45
CA ARG A 120 23.27 9.85 -2.62
C ARG A 120 21.87 10.07 -3.15
N LEU A 121 21.79 10.37 -4.44
CA LEU A 121 20.54 10.39 -5.18
C LEU A 121 20.45 9.13 -6.03
N LYS A 122 19.34 8.44 -5.93
CA LYS A 122 19.06 7.20 -6.68
C LYS A 122 17.84 7.37 -7.55
N THR A 123 17.87 6.78 -8.73
CA THR A 123 16.67 6.57 -9.56
C THR A 123 16.10 5.18 -9.25
N LEU A 124 14.80 5.12 -9.08
CA LEU A 124 14.07 3.90 -8.73
C LEU A 124 13.24 3.46 -9.94
N TYR A 125 13.52 2.27 -10.45
CA TYR A 125 12.72 1.61 -11.48
C TYR A 125 11.98 0.46 -10.82
N GLN A 126 10.65 0.49 -10.84
CA GLN A 126 9.86 -0.43 -10.02
C GLN A 126 8.76 -1.08 -10.83
N VAL A 127 8.44 -2.31 -10.45
CA VAL A 127 7.21 -3.00 -10.84
C VAL A 127 6.50 -3.40 -9.55
N GLN A 128 5.22 -3.04 -9.46
CA GLN A 128 4.39 -3.34 -8.30
C GLN A 128 3.20 -4.20 -8.72
N TYR A 129 2.97 -5.27 -7.99
CA TYR A 129 1.75 -6.07 -8.05
C TYR A 129 0.91 -5.77 -6.82
N ILE A 130 -0.25 -5.19 -7.05
CA ILE A 130 -1.17 -4.77 -6.00
C ILE A 130 -2.40 -5.65 -6.06
N SER A 131 -2.73 -6.26 -4.93
CA SER A 131 -3.90 -7.10 -4.74
C SER A 131 -4.82 -6.50 -3.68
N MET A 132 -6.05 -6.25 -4.06
CA MET A 132 -7.11 -5.79 -3.16
C MET A 132 -8.16 -6.87 -3.06
N LYS A 133 -8.54 -7.23 -1.83
CA LYS A 133 -9.63 -8.16 -1.55
C LYS A 133 -10.61 -7.48 -0.62
N GLY A 134 -11.89 -7.53 -0.95
CA GLY A 134 -12.96 -6.98 -0.15
C GLY A 134 -14.01 -8.03 0.17
N SER A 135 -14.55 -7.98 1.38
CA SER A 135 -15.75 -8.70 1.81
C SER A 135 -16.72 -7.68 2.38
N PHE A 136 -17.94 -7.78 1.93
CA PHE A 136 -19.07 -6.94 2.36
C PHE A 136 -20.16 -7.87 2.86
N ASP A 137 -20.51 -7.73 4.10
CA ASP A 137 -21.55 -8.54 4.74
C ASP A 137 -22.65 -7.65 5.29
N ALA A 138 -23.88 -7.89 4.86
CA ALA A 138 -25.07 -7.27 5.42
C ALA A 138 -25.81 -8.30 6.30
N PRO A 139 -25.49 -8.37 7.60
CA PRO A 139 -26.07 -9.35 8.52
C PRO A 139 -27.58 -9.16 8.71
N ILE A 140 -28.06 -7.94 8.52
CA ILE A 140 -29.49 -7.60 8.62
C ILE A 140 -29.82 -6.74 7.40
N ARG A 141 -30.57 -7.28 6.49
CA ARG A 141 -31.16 -6.51 5.41
C ARG A 141 -32.42 -5.81 5.92
N SER A 142 -32.61 -4.54 5.55
CA SER A 142 -33.84 -3.77 5.82
C SER A 142 -35.08 -4.33 5.11
N ALA A 143 -34.96 -5.45 4.39
CA ALA A 143 -36.06 -6.13 3.72
C ALA A 143 -36.89 -6.94 4.73
N THR A 144 -38.17 -7.02 4.46
CA THR A 144 -39.11 -7.92 5.14
C THR A 144 -38.52 -9.32 5.30
N PRO A 145 -38.62 -9.92 6.50
CA PRO A 145 -38.26 -11.30 6.70
C PRO A 145 -38.98 -12.21 5.70
N ASP A 146 -38.38 -13.35 5.38
CA ASP A 146 -39.04 -14.38 4.58
C ASP A 146 -40.32 -14.86 5.27
N SER A 147 -41.09 -15.70 4.58
CA SER A 147 -42.36 -16.26 5.12
C SER A 147 -42.18 -17.09 6.39
N ALA A 148 -40.91 -17.43 6.76
CA ALA A 148 -40.55 -18.13 7.98
C ALA A 148 -40.01 -17.19 9.07
N GLY A 149 -39.94 -15.88 8.83
CA GLY A 149 -39.46 -14.88 9.77
C GLY A 149 -37.94 -14.75 9.83
N ASN A 150 -37.20 -15.36 8.89
CA ASN A 150 -35.75 -15.28 8.86
C ASN A 150 -35.27 -14.08 8.02
N PHE A 151 -34.29 -13.36 8.55
CA PHE A 151 -33.58 -12.34 7.79
C PHE A 151 -32.51 -12.99 6.92
N THR A 152 -32.50 -12.67 5.65
CA THR A 152 -31.46 -13.16 4.74
C THR A 152 -30.21 -12.31 4.89
N SER A 153 -29.09 -12.91 5.28
CA SER A 153 -27.77 -12.27 5.23
C SER A 153 -27.22 -12.32 3.81
N TYR A 154 -26.59 -11.25 3.38
CA TYR A 154 -25.94 -11.18 2.07
C TYR A 154 -24.47 -10.88 2.27
N THR A 155 -23.62 -11.76 1.72
CA THR A 155 -22.18 -11.59 1.72
C THR A 155 -21.69 -11.51 0.27
N ALA A 156 -20.97 -10.45 -0.05
CA ALA A 156 -20.29 -10.29 -1.31
C ALA A 156 -18.78 -10.28 -1.09
N THR A 157 -18.05 -11.04 -1.87
CA THR A 157 -16.59 -11.07 -1.83
C THR A 157 -16.03 -10.84 -3.23
N GLY A 158 -14.94 -10.12 -3.31
CA GLY A 158 -14.27 -9.89 -4.57
C GLY A 158 -12.81 -9.50 -4.42
N SER A 159 -12.10 -9.56 -5.53
CA SER A 159 -10.70 -9.15 -5.60
C SER A 159 -10.42 -8.37 -6.86
N LYS A 160 -9.47 -7.47 -6.78
CA LYS A 160 -8.91 -6.73 -7.91
C LYS A 160 -7.39 -6.75 -7.82
N ASP A 161 -6.79 -7.30 -8.85
CA ASP A 161 -5.33 -7.39 -8.95
C ASP A 161 -4.85 -6.56 -10.13
N PHE A 162 -3.69 -5.93 -9.97
CA PHE A 162 -3.07 -5.18 -11.05
C PHE A 162 -1.56 -5.06 -10.90
N VAL A 163 -0.90 -4.99 -12.05
CA VAL A 163 0.53 -4.75 -12.15
C VAL A 163 0.73 -3.35 -12.70
N THR A 164 1.61 -2.59 -12.08
CA THR A 164 1.93 -1.23 -12.53
C THR A 164 3.44 -0.99 -12.49
N PRO A 165 4.03 -0.41 -13.55
CA PRO A 165 5.36 0.15 -13.45
C PRO A 165 5.31 1.41 -12.57
N ALA A 166 6.42 1.75 -11.93
CA ALA A 166 6.59 3.02 -11.25
C ALA A 166 8.02 3.52 -11.42
N LEU A 167 8.15 4.83 -11.52
CA LEU A 167 9.43 5.52 -11.51
C LEU A 167 9.54 6.36 -10.27
N GLY A 168 10.76 6.50 -9.73
CA GLY A 168 10.93 7.26 -8.52
C GLY A 168 12.35 7.78 -8.32
N LEU A 169 12.47 8.52 -7.22
CA LEU A 169 13.73 9.05 -6.72
C LEU A 169 13.91 8.64 -5.27
N GLY A 170 15.13 8.32 -4.91
CA GLY A 170 15.53 8.05 -3.53
C GLY A 170 16.70 8.95 -3.14
N VAL A 171 16.63 9.52 -1.95
CA VAL A 171 17.69 10.31 -1.35
C VAL A 171 18.17 9.58 -0.10
N HIS A 172 19.48 9.38 0.00
CA HIS A 172 20.12 8.82 1.18
C HIS A 172 21.19 9.77 1.67
N GLU A 173 21.11 10.16 2.94
CA GLU A 173 22.08 11.00 3.62
C GLU A 173 22.70 10.23 4.77
N TYR A 174 24.01 10.06 4.75
CA TYR A 174 24.79 9.40 5.80
C TYR A 174 25.40 10.44 6.73
N ALA A 175 24.65 10.83 7.75
CA ALA A 175 25.12 11.80 8.74
C ALA A 175 26.33 11.28 9.51
N THR A 176 26.40 9.98 9.78
CA THR A 176 27.55 9.29 10.38
C THR A 176 27.70 7.89 9.78
N ARG A 177 28.71 7.13 10.21
CA ARG A 177 28.85 5.71 9.80
C ARG A 177 27.67 4.84 10.21
N ASN A 178 26.97 5.22 11.27
CA ASN A 178 25.91 4.44 11.87
C ASN A 178 24.52 5.04 11.63
N PHE A 179 24.45 6.32 11.25
CA PHE A 179 23.20 7.06 11.19
C PHE A 179 22.93 7.52 9.77
N ARG A 180 21.75 7.18 9.26
CA ARG A 180 21.31 7.46 7.89
C ARG A 180 19.88 7.98 7.84
N PHE A 181 19.67 8.94 6.98
CA PHE A 181 18.34 9.38 6.54
C PHE A 181 18.08 8.84 5.14
N GLU A 182 16.88 8.34 4.92
CA GLU A 182 16.40 7.90 3.61
C GLU A 182 15.06 8.55 3.33
N ALA A 183 14.85 9.01 2.10
CA ALA A 183 13.54 9.42 1.61
C ALA A 183 13.39 8.86 0.20
N ASN A 184 12.29 8.19 -0.05
CA ASN A 184 11.97 7.62 -1.34
C ASN A 184 10.57 8.09 -1.77
N VAL A 185 10.43 8.41 -3.03
CA VAL A 185 9.15 8.69 -3.67
C VAL A 185 9.12 8.02 -5.02
N SER A 186 8.07 7.29 -5.28
CA SER A 186 7.85 6.64 -6.58
C SER A 186 6.38 6.68 -6.94
N GLY A 187 6.09 6.65 -8.22
CA GLY A 187 4.71 6.66 -8.66
C GLY A 187 4.54 6.37 -10.12
N PHE A 188 3.28 6.22 -10.47
CA PHE A 188 2.81 6.04 -11.83
C PHE A 188 1.47 6.78 -11.98
N MET A 189 1.35 7.56 -13.05
CA MET A 189 0.12 8.28 -13.33
C MET A 189 -0.13 8.28 -14.82
N LEU A 190 -1.26 7.72 -15.23
CA LEU A 190 -1.82 7.92 -16.55
C LEU A 190 -3.17 8.61 -16.43
N PRO A 191 -3.46 9.63 -17.26
CA PRO A 191 -4.76 10.27 -17.31
C PRO A 191 -5.86 9.22 -17.55
N HIS A 192 -6.94 9.30 -16.76
CA HIS A 192 -8.10 8.39 -16.84
C HIS A 192 -7.81 6.90 -16.63
N SER A 193 -6.63 6.57 -16.09
CA SER A 193 -6.21 5.22 -15.78
C SER A 193 -5.81 5.11 -14.31
N TRP A 194 -4.87 4.24 -14.03
CA TRP A 194 -4.34 3.97 -12.70
C TRP A 194 -3.46 5.11 -12.21
N GLN A 195 -3.50 5.32 -10.92
CA GLN A 195 -2.59 6.24 -10.25
C GLN A 195 -2.02 5.55 -9.04
N LEU A 196 -0.72 5.69 -8.85
CA LEU A 196 0.02 5.16 -7.72
C LEU A 196 1.02 6.20 -7.26
N LEU A 197 1.09 6.39 -5.95
CA LEU A 197 2.17 7.12 -5.29
C LEU A 197 2.57 6.34 -4.04
N ASP A 198 3.82 5.97 -3.97
CA ASP A 198 4.44 5.32 -2.80
C ASP A 198 5.59 6.21 -2.33
N SER A 199 5.56 6.61 -1.07
CA SER A 199 6.58 7.47 -0.47
C SER A 199 6.89 7.02 0.94
N ASP A 200 8.16 7.09 1.31
CA ASP A 200 8.63 6.86 2.67
C ASP A 200 9.77 7.81 3.05
N ALA A 201 9.83 8.13 4.33
CA ALA A 201 10.94 8.84 4.93
C ALA A 201 11.38 8.08 6.19
N THR A 202 12.66 7.81 6.30
CA THR A 202 13.22 6.88 7.29
C THR A 202 14.45 7.47 7.95
N ILE A 203 14.55 7.26 9.25
CA ILE A 203 15.77 7.41 10.03
C ILE A 203 16.23 5.99 10.37
N ALA A 204 17.50 5.70 10.11
CA ALA A 204 18.09 4.39 10.35
C ALA A 204 19.35 4.50 11.19
N TYR A 205 19.45 3.62 12.18
CA TYR A 205 20.64 3.47 13.02
C TYR A 205 21.17 2.04 12.91
N ARG A 206 22.41 1.92 12.49
CA ARG A 206 23.07 0.63 12.28
C ARG A 206 24.10 0.35 13.37
N ALA A 207 24.00 -0.83 14.00
CA ALA A 207 24.93 -1.37 14.96
C ALA A 207 25.43 -2.75 14.46
N GLY A 208 26.61 -2.76 13.86
CA GLY A 208 27.14 -3.96 13.22
C GLY A 208 26.27 -4.43 12.05
N ARG A 209 25.75 -5.64 12.16
CA ARG A 209 24.86 -6.25 11.14
C ARG A 209 23.39 -5.90 11.31
N LEU A 210 23.02 -5.30 12.41
CA LEU A 210 21.62 -4.92 12.68
C LEU A 210 21.42 -3.43 12.44
N GLU A 211 20.30 -3.09 11.82
CA GLU A 211 19.85 -1.73 11.60
C GLU A 211 18.42 -1.57 12.13
N LEU A 212 18.23 -0.64 13.03
CA LEU A 212 16.92 -0.19 13.48
C LEU A 212 16.46 0.96 12.59
N ARG A 213 15.19 0.90 12.15
CA ARG A 213 14.57 1.91 11.29
C ARG A 213 13.29 2.43 11.91
N ALA A 214 13.06 3.72 11.78
CA ALA A 214 11.80 4.35 12.13
C ALA A 214 11.49 5.44 11.11
N GLY A 215 10.21 5.65 10.82
CA GLY A 215 9.86 6.65 9.82
C GLY A 215 8.37 6.77 9.58
N ALA A 216 8.04 7.43 8.47
CA ALA A 216 6.69 7.58 7.98
C ALA A 216 6.60 7.04 6.55
N LYS A 217 5.44 6.46 6.22
CA LYS A 217 5.13 5.96 4.88
C LYS A 217 3.75 6.42 4.47
N ALA A 218 3.60 6.76 3.18
CA ALA A 218 2.31 7.02 2.56
C ALA A 218 2.21 6.27 1.24
N PHE A 219 1.09 5.56 1.07
CA PHE A 219 0.76 4.81 -0.11
C PHE A 219 -0.62 5.24 -0.60
N LEU A 220 -0.66 5.80 -1.79
CA LEU A 220 -1.88 6.27 -2.44
C LEU A 220 -2.07 5.49 -3.73
N PHE A 221 -3.28 5.00 -3.93
CA PHE A 221 -3.60 4.31 -5.17
C PHE A 221 -5.01 4.65 -5.63
N ARG A 222 -5.22 4.53 -6.92
CA ARG A 222 -6.50 4.70 -7.57
C ARG A 222 -6.55 3.81 -8.80
N THR A 223 -7.59 3.02 -8.93
CA THR A 223 -7.83 2.22 -10.15
C THR A 223 -8.49 3.05 -11.23
N SER A 224 -8.60 2.53 -12.45
CA SER A 224 -9.27 3.22 -13.54
C SER A 224 -10.76 3.44 -13.22
N PRO A 225 -11.27 4.67 -13.36
CA PRO A 225 -12.70 4.94 -13.17
C PRO A 225 -13.59 4.37 -14.27
N LYS A 226 -12.99 3.89 -15.37
CA LYS A 226 -13.71 3.32 -16.52
C LYS A 226 -13.95 1.82 -16.40
N THR A 227 -13.31 1.18 -15.43
CA THR A 227 -13.49 -0.25 -15.18
C THR A 227 -14.48 -0.48 -14.06
N ASP A 228 -15.16 -1.61 -14.11
CA ASP A 228 -15.94 -2.10 -12.99
C ASP A 228 -15.04 -2.27 -11.75
N TYR A 229 -15.60 -2.10 -10.59
CA TYR A 229 -14.88 -2.17 -9.30
C TYR A 229 -13.74 -1.16 -9.20
N PHE A 230 -14.13 0.09 -9.07
CA PHE A 230 -13.21 1.19 -8.81
C PHE A 230 -12.80 1.21 -7.34
N TYR A 231 -11.50 1.25 -7.11
CA TYR A 231 -10.93 1.42 -5.80
C TYR A 231 -10.04 2.65 -5.75
N ARG A 232 -10.17 3.38 -4.67
CA ARG A 232 -9.25 4.48 -4.33
C ARG A 232 -8.91 4.34 -2.86
N GLY A 233 -7.64 4.44 -2.52
CA GLY A 233 -7.23 4.36 -1.13
C GLY A 233 -5.98 5.18 -0.84
N THR A 234 -5.90 5.59 0.40
CA THR A 234 -4.73 6.21 1.00
C THR A 234 -4.42 5.48 2.29
N VAL A 235 -3.19 5.02 2.43
CA VAL A 235 -2.69 4.41 3.66
C VAL A 235 -1.46 5.20 4.07
N GLY A 236 -1.53 5.91 5.19
CA GLY A 236 -0.42 6.71 5.70
C GLY A 236 -0.19 6.47 7.18
N GLY A 237 1.06 6.48 7.63
CA GLY A 237 1.36 6.31 9.04
C GLY A 237 2.83 6.14 9.36
N ALA A 238 3.11 5.98 10.65
CA ALA A 238 4.44 5.73 11.16
C ALA A 238 4.80 4.26 11.08
N PHE A 239 6.07 3.95 10.92
CA PHE A 239 6.56 2.59 10.94
C PHE A 239 7.84 2.46 11.77
N VAL A 240 8.08 1.22 12.23
CA VAL A 240 9.35 0.78 12.79
C VAL A 240 9.76 -0.51 12.10
N GLY A 241 11.06 -0.74 11.98
CA GLY A 241 11.57 -1.93 11.31
C GLY A 241 12.97 -2.30 11.76
N LEU A 242 13.31 -3.54 11.46
CA LEU A 242 14.64 -4.10 11.66
C LEU A 242 15.14 -4.60 10.31
N ARG A 243 16.42 -4.39 10.07
CA ARG A 243 17.12 -4.91 8.90
C ARG A 243 18.41 -5.62 9.37
N TRP A 244 18.67 -6.79 8.84
CA TRP A 244 19.89 -7.52 9.06
C TRP A 244 20.71 -7.58 7.77
N TYR A 245 22.01 -7.37 7.86
CA TYR A 245 22.96 -7.36 6.75
C TYR A 245 23.90 -8.56 6.83
N SER A 246 24.29 -9.07 5.67
CA SER A 246 25.22 -10.20 5.56
C SER A 246 26.68 -9.82 5.87
N ASP A 247 27.05 -8.55 5.75
CA ASP A 247 28.39 -8.00 5.92
C ASP A 247 28.56 -7.19 7.22
#